data_6c80dbadb5c6ee5548deffbe807537db
#
_entry.id   6c80dbadb5c6ee5548deffbe807537db
#
_cell.length_a   1.000
_cell.length_b   1.000
_cell.length_c   1.000
_cell.angle_alpha   90.00
_cell.angle_beta   90.00
_cell.angle_gamma   90.00
#
_symmetry.space_group_name_H-M   'P 1'
#
loop_
_entity.id
_entity.type
_entity.pdbx_description
1 polymer ?
#
loop_
_entity_poly.entity_id
_entity_poly.type
_entity_poly.pdbx_seq_one_letter_code
_entity_poly.pdbx_strand_id
1 'polypeptide(L)'
;MWVLIISELLVFGAGLAAFLSVRITDPAGFAEAQDHLHRVSAGINTIVLITSGYFAALAYRLCSTGRKKQSRFALFSAMALGCVFLVIKTWEYVEKAGQGITTETHPFFTFYYLLTGFHAAHVLAGIVILGLVSFFATPRNIETGAAFWHMVDLVWVLLFPVIYLLR
;
A
#
# COMPACT_ATOMS: atom_id res chain seq x y z
N MET A 1 -1.50 -18.13 -6.39
CA MET A 1 -1.29 -16.67 -6.53
C MET A 1 -2.59 -15.93 -6.90
N TRP A 2 -3.24 -16.24 -8.02
CA TRP A 2 -4.48 -15.53 -8.43
C TRP A 2 -5.61 -15.58 -7.40
N VAL A 3 -5.83 -16.73 -6.75
CA VAL A 3 -6.84 -16.86 -5.68
C VAL A 3 -6.54 -15.92 -4.52
N LEU A 4 -5.25 -15.82 -4.12
CA LEU A 4 -4.84 -14.92 -3.06
C LEU A 4 -5.04 -13.44 -3.47
N ILE A 5 -4.67 -13.06 -4.69
CA ILE A 5 -4.88 -11.69 -5.19
C ILE A 5 -6.36 -11.33 -5.18
N ILE A 6 -7.23 -12.24 -5.67
CA ILE A 6 -8.68 -12.00 -5.71
C ILE A 6 -9.26 -11.91 -4.29
N SER A 7 -8.85 -12.79 -3.37
CA SER A 7 -9.33 -12.75 -1.98
C SER A 7 -8.94 -11.45 -1.27
N GLU A 8 -7.71 -10.97 -1.47
CA GLU A 8 -7.27 -9.70 -0.87
C GLU A 8 -8.01 -8.49 -1.46
N LEU A 9 -8.22 -8.47 -2.78
CA LEU A 9 -9.03 -7.42 -3.41
C LEU A 9 -10.48 -7.42 -2.92
N LEU A 10 -11.07 -8.59 -2.64
CA LEU A 10 -12.41 -8.69 -2.07
C LEU A 10 -12.44 -8.19 -0.61
N VAL A 11 -11.44 -8.52 0.21
CA VAL A 11 -11.34 -8.05 1.60
C VAL A 11 -11.21 -6.52 1.65
N PHE A 12 -10.28 -5.95 0.88
CA PHE A 12 -10.14 -4.49 0.80
C PHE A 12 -11.38 -3.81 0.19
N GLY A 13 -11.97 -4.41 -0.84
CA GLY A 13 -13.22 -3.94 -1.44
C GLY A 13 -14.38 -3.92 -0.45
N ALA A 14 -14.54 -4.97 0.34
CA ALA A 14 -15.53 -5.02 1.43
C ALA A 14 -15.27 -3.95 2.49
N GLY A 15 -14.01 -3.75 2.89
CA GLY A 15 -13.63 -2.70 3.83
C GLY A 15 -13.93 -1.29 3.31
N LEU A 16 -13.66 -1.02 2.03
CA LEU A 16 -14.02 0.24 1.38
C LEU A 16 -15.52 0.43 1.27
N ALA A 17 -16.28 -0.63 0.94
CA ALA A 17 -17.74 -0.57 0.90
C ALA A 17 -18.34 -0.27 2.29
N ALA A 18 -17.79 -0.89 3.35
CA ALA A 18 -18.17 -0.59 4.72
C ALA A 18 -17.85 0.87 5.10
N PHE A 19 -16.67 1.37 4.76
CA PHE A 19 -16.29 2.77 4.93
C PHE A 19 -17.29 3.72 4.26
N LEU A 20 -17.63 3.48 2.99
CA LEU A 20 -18.57 4.30 2.24
C LEU A 20 -19.99 4.23 2.82
N SER A 21 -20.42 3.06 3.30
CA SER A 21 -21.74 2.89 3.94
C SER A 21 -21.85 3.71 5.22
N VAL A 22 -20.82 3.73 6.07
CA VAL A 22 -20.81 4.53 7.30
C VAL A 22 -20.69 6.02 6.98
N ARG A 23 -19.92 6.39 5.95
CA ARG A 23 -19.82 7.79 5.51
C ARG A 23 -21.16 8.39 5.10
N ILE A 24 -22.07 7.63 4.48
CA ILE A 24 -23.41 8.11 4.09
C ILE A 24 -24.22 8.52 5.30
N THR A 25 -23.99 7.96 6.48
CA THR A 25 -24.71 8.28 7.71
C THR A 25 -24.25 9.60 8.35
N ASP A 26 -22.99 10.01 8.15
CA ASP A 26 -22.42 11.26 8.67
C ASP A 26 -21.40 11.87 7.68
N PRO A 27 -21.87 12.43 6.54
CA PRO A 27 -20.97 12.99 5.52
C PRO A 27 -20.16 14.19 6.02
N ALA A 28 -20.74 15.01 6.89
CA ALA A 28 -20.12 16.23 7.40
C ALA A 28 -18.98 15.91 8.37
N GLY A 29 -19.19 15.01 9.34
CA GLY A 29 -18.16 14.57 10.28
C GLY A 29 -17.02 13.84 9.58
N PHE A 30 -17.31 13.04 8.52
CA PHE A 30 -16.27 12.42 7.71
C PHE A 30 -15.43 13.42 6.92
N ALA A 31 -16.03 14.49 6.38
CA ALA A 31 -15.30 15.54 5.67
C ALA A 31 -14.40 16.34 6.62
N GLU A 32 -14.86 16.67 7.82
CA GLU A 32 -14.08 17.35 8.86
C GLU A 32 -12.92 16.48 9.32
N ALA A 33 -13.17 15.20 9.63
CA ALA A 33 -12.12 14.25 10.02
C ALA A 33 -11.06 14.07 8.91
N GLN A 34 -11.47 14.09 7.64
CA GLN A 34 -10.60 14.00 6.48
C GLN A 34 -9.67 15.22 6.32
N ASP A 35 -10.11 16.42 6.76
CA ASP A 35 -9.28 17.62 6.71
C ASP A 35 -8.08 17.57 7.66
N HIS A 36 -8.11 16.70 8.67
CA HIS A 36 -6.94 16.40 9.51
C HIS A 36 -5.87 15.56 8.81
N LEU A 37 -6.13 15.00 7.62
CA LEU A 37 -5.16 14.15 6.91
C LEU A 37 -4.22 14.97 6.02
N HIS A 38 -2.95 14.56 5.96
CA HIS A 38 -1.93 15.17 5.10
C HIS A 38 -2.02 14.63 3.67
N ARG A 39 -2.88 15.25 2.83
CA ARG A 39 -3.11 14.83 1.43
C ARG A 39 -1.84 14.85 0.58
N VAL A 40 -0.95 15.83 0.81
CA VAL A 40 0.32 15.96 0.07
C VAL A 40 1.25 14.78 0.40
N SER A 41 1.38 14.44 1.67
CA SER A 41 2.18 13.29 2.12
C SER A 41 1.66 11.98 1.51
N ALA A 42 0.33 11.77 1.51
CA ALA A 42 -0.28 10.61 0.89
C ALA A 42 -0.08 10.57 -0.63
N GLY A 43 -0.12 11.73 -1.30
CA GLY A 43 0.19 11.86 -2.73
C GLY A 43 1.65 11.48 -3.04
N ILE A 44 2.61 11.96 -2.24
CA ILE A 44 4.03 11.57 -2.36
C ILE A 44 4.18 10.07 -2.16
N ASN A 45 3.54 9.51 -1.15
CA ASN A 45 3.55 8.06 -0.89
C ASN A 45 2.99 7.25 -2.06
N THR A 46 1.97 7.76 -2.74
CA THR A 46 1.42 7.13 -3.95
C THR A 46 2.45 7.09 -5.07
N ILE A 47 3.17 8.19 -5.33
CA ILE A 47 4.23 8.24 -6.34
C ILE A 47 5.38 7.29 -5.99
N VAL A 48 5.78 7.24 -4.71
CA VAL A 48 6.82 6.33 -4.22
C VAL A 48 6.44 4.88 -4.49
N LEU A 49 5.19 4.50 -4.18
CA LEU A 49 4.74 3.12 -4.32
C LEU A 49 4.59 2.72 -5.80
N ILE A 50 4.00 3.57 -6.65
CA ILE A 50 3.91 3.34 -8.10
C ILE A 50 5.30 3.20 -8.72
N THR A 51 6.26 4.03 -8.32
CA THR A 51 7.66 3.93 -8.77
C THR A 51 8.28 2.60 -8.32
N SER A 52 8.00 2.16 -7.11
CA SER A 52 8.41 0.85 -6.60
C SER A 52 7.87 -0.28 -7.46
N GLY A 53 6.58 -0.24 -7.83
CA GLY A 53 5.96 -1.20 -8.74
C GLY A 53 6.64 -1.24 -10.11
N TYR A 54 7.02 -0.09 -10.65
CA TYR A 54 7.80 -0.05 -11.89
C TYR A 54 9.13 -0.82 -11.77
N PHE A 55 9.86 -0.67 -10.66
CA PHE A 55 11.10 -1.43 -10.44
C PHE A 55 10.85 -2.93 -10.28
N ALA A 56 9.76 -3.34 -9.67
CA ALA A 56 9.38 -4.75 -9.58
C ALA A 56 9.10 -5.35 -10.97
N ALA A 57 8.37 -4.64 -11.83
CA ALA A 57 8.14 -5.04 -13.22
C ALA A 57 9.45 -5.09 -14.04
N LEU A 58 10.31 -4.09 -13.86
CA LEU A 58 11.63 -4.03 -14.52
C LEU A 58 12.50 -5.22 -14.11
N ALA A 59 12.46 -5.64 -12.84
CA ALA A 59 13.19 -6.78 -12.34
C ALA A 59 12.82 -8.08 -13.08
N TYR A 60 11.54 -8.31 -13.32
CA TYR A 60 11.06 -9.44 -14.11
C TYR A 60 11.63 -9.43 -15.54
N ARG A 61 11.53 -8.29 -16.23
CA ARG A 61 12.06 -8.13 -17.60
C ARG A 61 13.58 -8.38 -17.68
N LEU A 62 14.33 -7.86 -16.71
CA LEU A 62 15.78 -8.03 -16.65
C LEU A 62 16.16 -9.49 -16.36
N CYS A 63 15.42 -10.18 -15.51
CA CYS A 63 15.65 -11.59 -15.23
C CYS A 63 15.38 -12.47 -16.46
N SER A 64 14.29 -12.23 -17.17
CA SER A 64 13.91 -12.98 -18.38
C SER A 64 14.93 -12.80 -19.52
N THR A 65 15.67 -11.68 -19.55
CA THR A 65 16.77 -11.43 -20.51
C THR A 65 18.14 -11.89 -20.00
N GLY A 66 18.21 -12.65 -18.90
CA GLY A 66 19.44 -13.18 -18.33
C GLY A 66 20.27 -12.21 -17.49
N ARG A 67 19.83 -10.97 -17.32
CA ARG A 67 20.54 -9.91 -16.57
C ARG A 67 20.27 -9.99 -15.05
N LYS A 68 20.62 -11.12 -14.42
CA LYS A 68 20.27 -11.41 -13.02
C LYS A 68 20.78 -10.38 -12.01
N LYS A 69 21.98 -9.81 -12.20
CA LYS A 69 22.51 -8.77 -11.28
C LYS A 69 21.67 -7.50 -11.32
N GLN A 70 21.28 -7.05 -12.50
CA GLN A 70 20.44 -5.86 -12.67
C GLN A 70 19.02 -6.11 -12.17
N SER A 71 18.48 -7.31 -12.38
CA SER A 71 17.20 -7.73 -11.84
C SER A 71 17.17 -7.64 -10.29
N ARG A 72 18.22 -8.16 -9.62
CA ARG A 72 18.35 -8.04 -8.17
C ARG A 72 18.43 -6.58 -7.72
N PHE A 73 19.19 -5.75 -8.41
CA PHE A 73 19.27 -4.32 -8.10
C PHE A 73 17.90 -3.64 -8.19
N ALA A 74 17.12 -3.95 -9.24
CA ALA A 74 15.76 -3.44 -9.39
C ALA A 74 14.83 -3.91 -8.25
N LEU A 75 14.93 -5.18 -7.81
CA LEU A 75 14.18 -5.68 -6.65
C LEU A 75 14.55 -4.93 -5.36
N PHE A 76 15.85 -4.69 -5.11
CA PHE A 76 16.29 -3.92 -3.95
C PHE A 76 15.80 -2.47 -4.01
N SER A 77 15.76 -1.85 -5.18
CA SER A 77 15.19 -0.51 -5.36
C SER A 77 13.70 -0.49 -5.05
N ALA A 78 12.94 -1.51 -5.50
CA ALA A 78 11.54 -1.65 -5.17
C ALA A 78 11.32 -1.79 -3.65
N MET A 79 12.08 -2.66 -2.99
CA MET A 79 12.02 -2.85 -1.54
C MET A 79 12.36 -1.57 -0.77
N ALA A 80 13.41 -0.84 -1.18
CA ALA A 80 13.81 0.41 -0.54
C ALA A 80 12.68 1.46 -0.61
N LEU A 81 12.03 1.60 -1.76
CA LEU A 81 10.88 2.49 -1.91
C LEU A 81 9.67 2.03 -1.05
N GLY A 82 9.44 0.72 -0.94
CA GLY A 82 8.45 0.17 -0.02
C GLY A 82 8.75 0.52 1.44
N CYS A 83 10.03 0.46 1.85
CA CYS A 83 10.45 0.91 3.18
C CYS A 83 10.22 2.42 3.37
N VAL A 84 10.50 3.25 2.38
CA VAL A 84 10.22 4.70 2.42
C VAL A 84 8.73 4.95 2.64
N PHE A 85 7.86 4.24 1.93
CA PHE A 85 6.42 4.29 2.14
C PHE A 85 6.03 3.99 3.60
N LEU A 86 6.57 2.91 4.18
CA LEU A 86 6.28 2.52 5.56
C LEU A 86 6.78 3.56 6.57
N VAL A 87 7.95 4.16 6.34
CA VAL A 87 8.51 5.22 7.22
C VAL A 87 7.60 6.43 7.21
N ILE A 88 7.18 6.93 6.04
CA ILE A 88 6.28 8.08 5.93
C ILE A 88 4.93 7.77 6.61
N LYS A 89 4.42 6.54 6.43
CA LYS A 89 3.14 6.11 7.04
C LYS A 89 3.23 6.00 8.55
N THR A 90 4.30 5.44 9.07
CA THR A 90 4.55 5.35 10.51
C THR A 90 4.68 6.75 11.12
N TRP A 91 5.37 7.66 10.44
CA TRP A 91 5.46 9.06 10.89
C TRP A 91 4.08 9.72 10.97
N GLU A 92 3.25 9.54 9.94
CA GLU A 92 1.87 10.05 9.94
C GLU A 92 1.04 9.50 11.12
N TYR A 93 1.19 8.22 11.45
CA TYR A 93 0.52 7.61 12.60
C TYR A 93 1.00 8.17 13.94
N VAL A 94 2.30 8.33 14.12
CA VAL A 94 2.90 8.90 15.35
C VAL A 94 2.43 10.33 15.54
N GLU A 95 2.41 11.14 14.49
CA GLU A 95 1.91 12.51 14.52
C GLU A 95 0.44 12.58 14.94
N LYS A 96 -0.43 11.74 14.35
CA LYS A 96 -1.85 11.66 14.70
C LYS A 96 -2.06 11.21 16.14
N ALA A 97 -1.33 10.20 16.58
CA ALA A 97 -1.38 9.76 17.98
C ALA A 97 -0.94 10.86 18.95
N GLY A 98 0.07 11.67 18.59
CA GLY A 98 0.52 12.83 19.36
C GLY A 98 -0.54 13.95 19.46
N GLN A 99 -1.44 14.03 18.49
CA GLN A 99 -2.61 14.95 18.48
C GLN A 99 -3.80 14.36 19.25
N GLY A 100 -3.69 13.18 19.85
CA GLY A 100 -4.79 12.50 20.54
C GLY A 100 -5.83 11.88 19.59
N ILE A 101 -5.54 11.79 18.30
CA ILE A 101 -6.42 11.20 17.30
C ILE A 101 -6.18 9.68 17.28
N THR A 102 -7.13 8.94 17.85
CA THR A 102 -7.11 7.48 17.97
C THR A 102 -8.24 6.84 17.16
N THR A 103 -8.28 5.53 17.15
CA THR A 103 -9.36 4.76 16.53
C THR A 103 -10.74 5.04 17.13
N GLU A 104 -10.81 5.52 18.38
CA GLU A 104 -12.06 5.79 19.10
C GLU A 104 -12.56 7.23 18.92
N THR A 105 -11.75 8.11 18.34
CA THR A 105 -12.08 9.54 18.21
C THR A 105 -13.26 9.76 17.28
N HIS A 106 -13.34 9.06 16.16
CA HIS A 106 -14.43 9.13 15.19
C HIS A 106 -14.42 7.88 14.30
N PRO A 107 -15.56 7.36 13.81
CA PRO A 107 -15.61 6.18 12.93
C PRO A 107 -14.70 6.28 11.69
N PHE A 108 -14.49 7.48 11.14
CA PHE A 108 -13.54 7.73 10.08
C PHE A 108 -12.14 7.24 10.43
N PHE A 109 -11.62 7.58 11.62
CA PHE A 109 -10.27 7.19 12.05
C PHE A 109 -10.18 5.69 12.34
N THR A 110 -11.25 5.05 12.80
CA THR A 110 -11.31 3.59 12.92
C THR A 110 -11.03 2.94 11.57
N PHE A 111 -11.77 3.32 10.52
CA PHE A 111 -11.55 2.78 9.17
C PHE A 111 -10.21 3.20 8.57
N TYR A 112 -9.78 4.44 8.80
CA TYR A 112 -8.49 4.93 8.37
C TYR A 112 -7.35 4.06 8.87
N TYR A 113 -7.25 3.86 10.19
CA TYR A 113 -6.20 3.03 10.78
C TYR A 113 -6.34 1.55 10.40
N LEU A 114 -7.56 1.03 10.34
CA LEU A 114 -7.80 -0.36 9.97
C LEU A 114 -7.35 -0.64 8.54
N LEU A 115 -7.86 0.12 7.56
CA LEU A 115 -7.60 -0.12 6.14
C LEU A 115 -6.15 0.20 5.76
N THR A 116 -5.62 1.35 6.22
CA THR A 116 -4.24 1.73 5.89
C THR A 116 -3.22 0.93 6.69
N GLY A 117 -3.52 0.50 7.90
CA GLY A 117 -2.67 -0.38 8.71
C GLY A 117 -2.62 -1.80 8.15
N PHE A 118 -3.75 -2.35 7.75
CA PHE A 118 -3.82 -3.65 7.07
C PHE A 118 -3.06 -3.61 5.74
N HIS A 119 -3.19 -2.50 4.99
CA HIS A 119 -2.38 -2.28 3.80
C HIS A 119 -0.87 -2.21 4.10
N ALA A 120 -0.45 -1.48 5.13
CA ALA A 120 0.95 -1.39 5.54
C ALA A 120 1.53 -2.76 5.92
N ALA A 121 0.74 -3.63 6.55
CA ALA A 121 1.13 -5.02 6.82
C ALA A 121 1.36 -5.81 5.51
N HIS A 122 0.54 -5.57 4.47
CA HIS A 122 0.74 -6.19 3.15
C HIS A 122 1.97 -5.64 2.43
N VAL A 123 2.28 -4.34 2.57
CA VAL A 123 3.54 -3.76 2.06
C VAL A 123 4.74 -4.43 2.74
N LEU A 124 4.69 -4.63 4.06
CA LEU A 124 5.76 -5.32 4.79
C LEU A 124 5.92 -6.78 4.31
N ALA A 125 4.80 -7.52 4.18
CA ALA A 125 4.82 -8.88 3.63
C ALA A 125 5.39 -8.91 2.21
N GLY A 126 5.02 -7.94 1.37
CA GLY A 126 5.55 -7.80 0.01
C GLY A 126 7.06 -7.55 -0.02
N ILE A 127 7.60 -6.71 0.87
CA ILE A 127 9.04 -6.49 1.02
C ILE A 127 9.74 -7.82 1.36
N VAL A 128 9.19 -8.59 2.29
CA VAL A 128 9.73 -9.92 2.65
C VAL A 128 9.69 -10.86 1.45
N ILE A 129 8.58 -10.92 0.72
CA ILE A 129 8.43 -11.76 -0.49
C ILE A 129 9.43 -11.36 -1.56
N LEU A 130 9.59 -10.07 -1.88
CA LEU A 130 10.57 -9.58 -2.85
C LEU A 130 12.01 -9.90 -2.40
N GLY A 131 12.28 -9.80 -1.10
CA GLY A 131 13.55 -10.21 -0.50
C GLY A 131 13.83 -11.68 -0.73
N LEU A 132 12.92 -12.58 -0.37
CA LEU A 132 13.06 -14.03 -0.59
C LEU A 132 13.26 -14.37 -2.06
N VAL A 133 12.46 -13.75 -2.94
CA VAL A 133 12.57 -13.97 -4.39
C VAL A 133 13.90 -13.47 -4.94
N SER A 134 14.53 -12.46 -4.35
CA SER A 134 15.83 -11.95 -4.77
C SER A 134 16.96 -12.98 -4.56
N PHE A 135 16.85 -13.84 -3.54
CA PHE A 135 17.80 -14.94 -3.32
C PHE A 135 17.63 -16.06 -4.35
N PHE A 136 16.38 -16.40 -4.68
CA PHE A 136 16.04 -17.47 -5.64
C PHE A 136 15.57 -16.86 -6.97
N ALA A 137 16.39 -15.98 -7.57
CA ALA A 137 16.05 -15.19 -8.74
C ALA A 137 15.85 -16.06 -10.01
N THR A 138 14.68 -16.68 -10.12
CA THR A 138 14.15 -17.29 -11.33
C THR A 138 13.06 -16.41 -11.93
N PRO A 139 12.86 -16.38 -13.26
CA PRO A 139 11.79 -15.58 -13.86
C PRO A 139 10.40 -15.85 -13.25
N ARG A 140 10.08 -17.11 -12.98
CA ARG A 140 8.81 -17.53 -12.37
C ARG A 140 8.63 -16.99 -10.95
N ASN A 141 9.68 -17.02 -10.12
CA ASN A 141 9.61 -16.53 -8.75
C ASN A 141 9.45 -15.01 -8.72
N ILE A 142 10.20 -14.31 -9.58
CA ILE A 142 10.13 -12.85 -9.68
C ILE A 142 8.75 -12.42 -10.21
N GLU A 143 8.19 -13.12 -11.20
CA GLU A 143 6.84 -12.86 -11.69
C GLU A 143 5.79 -12.99 -10.58
N THR A 144 5.90 -14.06 -9.78
CA THR A 144 5.00 -14.30 -8.65
C THR A 144 5.11 -13.21 -7.58
N GLY A 145 6.35 -12.83 -7.21
CA GLY A 145 6.58 -11.75 -6.23
C GLY A 145 6.14 -10.38 -6.74
N ALA A 146 6.41 -10.07 -8.01
CA ALA A 146 5.98 -8.84 -8.65
C ALA A 146 4.45 -8.76 -8.77
N ALA A 147 3.77 -9.88 -9.06
CA ALA A 147 2.31 -9.91 -9.11
C ALA A 147 1.68 -9.60 -7.74
N PHE A 148 2.25 -10.14 -6.64
CA PHE A 148 1.82 -9.80 -5.29
C PHE A 148 2.08 -8.30 -5.00
N TRP A 149 3.27 -7.79 -5.35
CA TRP A 149 3.62 -6.38 -5.15
C TRP A 149 2.68 -5.44 -5.88
N HIS A 150 2.34 -5.74 -7.14
CA HIS A 150 1.39 -4.95 -7.91
C HIS A 150 -0.03 -4.98 -7.36
N MET A 151 -0.45 -6.10 -6.76
CA MET A 151 -1.73 -6.15 -6.04
C MET A 151 -1.72 -5.17 -4.85
N VAL A 152 -0.63 -5.13 -4.08
CA VAL A 152 -0.47 -4.20 -2.97
C VAL A 152 -0.51 -2.75 -3.47
N ASP A 153 0.24 -2.41 -4.53
CA ASP A 153 0.21 -1.09 -5.16
C ASP A 153 -1.20 -0.69 -5.62
N LEU A 154 -1.92 -1.61 -6.26
CA LEU A 154 -3.29 -1.38 -6.74
C LEU A 154 -4.24 -1.06 -5.59
N VAL A 155 -4.14 -1.79 -4.49
CA VAL A 155 -4.96 -1.54 -3.29
C VAL A 155 -4.71 -0.13 -2.77
N TRP A 156 -3.46 0.35 -2.72
CA TRP A 156 -3.17 1.72 -2.29
C TRP A 156 -3.77 2.77 -3.22
N VAL A 157 -3.68 2.55 -4.53
CA VAL A 157 -4.26 3.45 -5.55
C VAL A 157 -5.79 3.54 -5.41
N LEU A 158 -6.46 2.50 -4.90
CA LEU A 158 -7.89 2.53 -4.56
C LEU A 158 -8.17 3.17 -3.21
N LEU A 159 -7.35 2.90 -2.18
CA LEU A 159 -7.50 3.46 -0.84
C LEU A 159 -7.28 4.98 -0.82
N PHE A 160 -6.25 5.46 -1.53
CA PHE A 160 -5.84 6.86 -1.51
C PHE A 160 -6.99 7.82 -1.90
N PRO A 161 -7.65 7.70 -3.07
CA PRO A 161 -8.71 8.62 -3.43
C PRO A 161 -9.94 8.51 -2.53
N VAL A 162 -10.28 7.32 -2.05
CA VAL A 162 -11.47 7.11 -1.21
C VAL A 162 -11.27 7.70 0.18
N ILE A 163 -10.10 7.49 0.79
CA ILE A 163 -9.83 7.93 2.17
C ILE A 163 -9.40 9.40 2.22
N TYR A 164 -8.61 9.89 1.24
CA TYR A 164 -7.98 11.21 1.31
C TYR A 164 -8.63 12.27 0.43
N LEU A 165 -9.31 11.91 -0.67
CA LEU A 165 -9.79 12.87 -1.67
C LEU A 165 -11.32 12.93 -1.79
N LEU A 166 -12.03 11.84 -1.55
CA LEU A 166 -13.49 11.79 -1.70
C LEU A 166 -14.13 12.64 -0.59
N ARG A 167 -14.82 13.71 -0.97
CA ARG A 167 -15.60 14.61 -0.08
C ARG A 167 -17.10 14.37 -0.19
#